data_e70b7cae765fa76f7bfa677ada8d4e63
#
_entry.id   e70b7cae765fa76f7bfa677ada8d4e63
#
_cell.length_a   1.000
_cell.length_b   1.000
_cell.length_c   1.000
_cell.angle_alpha   90.00
_cell.angle_beta   90.00
_cell.angle_gamma   90.00
#
_symmetry.space_group_name_H-M   'P 1'
#
loop_
_entity.id
_entity.type
_entity.pdbx_description
1 polymer ?
#
loop_
_entity_poly.entity_id
_entity_poly.type
_entity_poly.pdbx_seq_one_letter_code
_entity_poly.pdbx_strand_id
1 'polypeptide(L)'
;MRQDHDFTERQAECAAMFGVEAGLYFPTGTQSNLAALMAHCGRGDEVILGQDAHHYKYEGGGAAVLGSVQPQPLQNLPDGTLDLAQVEATIKPDDSHFAITR
;
A
#
# COMPACT_ATOMS: atom_id res chain seq x y z
N MET A 1 22.91 -10.09 15.86
CA MET A 1 23.70 -9.95 14.62
C MET A 1 23.91 -8.48 14.34
N ARG A 2 25.09 -8.12 13.81
CA ARG A 2 25.44 -6.72 13.56
C ARG A 2 24.48 -6.00 12.61
N GLN A 3 24.03 -6.68 11.54
CA GLN A 3 23.08 -6.11 10.59
C GLN A 3 21.72 -5.80 11.23
N ASP A 4 21.20 -6.71 12.03
CA ASP A 4 19.94 -6.53 12.74
C ASP A 4 20.01 -5.37 13.72
N HIS A 5 21.15 -5.21 14.39
CA HIS A 5 21.39 -4.10 15.30
C HIS A 5 21.40 -2.76 14.58
N ASP A 6 22.07 -2.66 13.42
CA ASP A 6 22.10 -1.45 12.61
C ASP A 6 20.70 -1.07 12.10
N PHE A 7 19.91 -2.03 11.66
CA PHE A 7 18.54 -1.79 11.24
C PHE A 7 17.65 -1.30 12.37
N THR A 8 17.78 -1.90 13.56
CA THR A 8 17.03 -1.50 14.74
C THR A 8 17.36 -0.07 15.16
N GLU A 9 18.63 0.30 15.14
CA GLU A 9 19.06 1.67 15.43
C GLU A 9 18.51 2.69 14.43
N ARG A 10 18.57 2.38 13.13
CA ARG A 10 18.03 3.26 12.09
C ARG A 10 16.54 3.43 12.20
N GLN A 11 15.80 2.38 12.52
CA GLN A 11 14.36 2.44 12.75
C GLN A 11 14.03 3.36 13.93
N ALA A 12 14.75 3.26 15.03
CA ALA A 12 14.56 4.10 16.19
C ALA A 12 14.90 5.56 15.91
N GLU A 13 15.98 5.83 15.18
CA GLU A 13 16.39 7.18 14.80
C GLU A 13 15.34 7.84 13.88
N CYS A 14 14.85 7.11 12.89
CA CYS A 14 13.81 7.62 11.98
C CYS A 14 12.52 7.90 12.75
N ALA A 15 12.09 7.01 13.63
CA ALA A 15 10.90 7.21 14.44
C ALA A 15 11.01 8.47 15.31
N ALA A 16 12.18 8.69 15.93
CA ALA A 16 12.45 9.85 16.73
C ALA A 16 12.45 11.15 15.90
N MET A 17 13.03 11.13 14.69
CA MET A 17 13.07 12.30 13.80
C MET A 17 11.67 12.79 13.43
N PHE A 18 10.74 11.89 13.18
CA PHE A 18 9.38 12.21 12.73
C PHE A 18 8.36 12.26 13.87
N GLY A 19 8.77 11.99 15.09
CA GLY A 19 7.89 12.06 16.27
C GLY A 19 6.81 10.98 16.28
N VAL A 20 7.09 9.80 15.70
CA VAL A 20 6.17 8.66 15.67
C VAL A 20 6.64 7.55 16.61
N GLU A 21 5.76 6.58 16.90
CA GLU A 21 6.06 5.49 17.84
C GLU A 21 7.19 4.59 17.37
N ALA A 22 7.20 4.27 16.07
CA ALA A 22 8.12 3.30 15.51
C ALA A 22 8.37 3.55 14.02
N GLY A 23 9.44 3.00 13.52
CA GLY A 23 9.77 2.97 12.10
C GLY A 23 10.19 1.56 11.71
N LEU A 24 9.96 1.20 10.46
CA LEU A 24 10.33 -0.09 9.90
C LEU A 24 11.21 0.09 8.68
N TYR A 25 12.35 -0.61 8.67
CA TYR A 25 13.30 -0.55 7.56
C TYR A 25 13.04 -1.68 6.56
N PHE A 26 13.03 -1.33 5.27
CA PHE A 26 12.93 -2.30 4.18
C PHE A 26 14.05 -2.07 3.18
N PRO A 27 14.65 -3.14 2.62
CA PRO A 27 15.76 -3.00 1.66
C PRO A 27 15.36 -2.39 0.31
N THR A 28 14.07 -2.44 -0.07
CA THR A 28 13.57 -1.84 -1.32
C THR A 28 12.24 -1.16 -1.11
N GLY A 29 11.92 -0.16 -1.95
CA GLY A 29 10.63 0.52 -1.95
C GLY A 29 9.48 -0.41 -2.36
N THR A 30 9.72 -1.32 -3.28
CA THR A 30 8.72 -2.32 -3.70
C THR A 30 8.32 -3.21 -2.53
N GLN A 31 9.28 -3.67 -1.73
CA GLN A 31 9.01 -4.48 -0.55
C GLN A 31 8.22 -3.69 0.51
N SER A 32 8.58 -2.44 0.77
CA SER A 32 7.86 -1.62 1.73
C SER A 32 6.43 -1.34 1.29
N ASN A 33 6.21 -1.08 0.00
CA ASN A 33 4.88 -0.86 -0.56
C ASN A 33 4.00 -2.11 -0.41
N LEU A 34 4.53 -3.28 -0.76
CA LEU A 34 3.79 -4.53 -0.64
C LEU A 34 3.48 -4.87 0.81
N ALA A 35 4.44 -4.71 1.71
CA ALA A 35 4.24 -4.97 3.13
C ALA A 35 3.18 -4.03 3.74
N ALA A 36 3.20 -2.75 3.37
CA ALA A 36 2.19 -1.79 3.81
C ALA A 36 0.80 -2.18 3.33
N LEU A 37 0.67 -2.58 2.07
CA LEU A 37 -0.59 -3.03 1.49
C LEU A 37 -1.13 -4.27 2.22
N MET A 38 -0.29 -5.26 2.45
CA MET A 38 -0.65 -6.50 3.14
C MET A 38 -1.00 -6.28 4.61
N ALA A 39 -0.47 -5.22 5.23
CA ALA A 39 -0.82 -4.84 6.60
C ALA A 39 -2.25 -4.29 6.72
N HIS A 40 -2.74 -3.64 5.67
CA HIS A 40 -4.06 -3.01 5.66
C HIS A 40 -5.14 -3.85 4.97
N CYS A 41 -4.75 -4.74 4.06
CA CYS A 41 -5.68 -5.53 3.26
C CYS A 41 -5.46 -7.02 3.50
N GLY A 42 -6.57 -7.77 3.57
CA GLY A 42 -6.55 -9.22 3.58
C GLY A 42 -6.74 -9.79 2.18
N ARG A 43 -6.59 -11.10 2.07
CA ARG A 43 -6.81 -11.83 0.81
C ARG A 43 -8.22 -11.57 0.28
N GLY A 44 -8.31 -11.22 -0.99
CA GLY A 44 -9.59 -10.98 -1.64
C GLY A 44 -10.14 -9.59 -1.41
N ASP A 45 -9.50 -8.75 -0.61
CA ASP A 45 -9.89 -7.35 -0.46
C ASP A 45 -9.56 -6.55 -1.71
N GLU A 46 -10.16 -5.38 -1.84
CA GLU A 46 -9.92 -4.47 -2.94
C GLU A 46 -9.19 -3.23 -2.44
N VAL A 47 -8.25 -2.73 -3.22
CA VAL A 47 -7.56 -1.47 -2.96
C VAL A 47 -7.83 -0.50 -4.12
N ILE A 48 -8.22 0.73 -3.79
CA ILE A 48 -8.40 1.82 -4.76
C ILE A 48 -7.09 2.58 -4.85
N LEU A 49 -6.59 2.76 -6.07
CA LEU A 49 -5.33 3.47 -6.31
C LEU A 49 -5.36 4.14 -7.68
N GLY A 50 -4.45 5.08 -7.90
CA GLY A 50 -4.28 5.70 -9.20
C GLY A 50 -3.66 4.73 -10.20
N GLN A 51 -4.06 4.80 -11.45
CA GLN A 51 -3.51 3.91 -12.48
C GLN A 51 -2.01 4.13 -12.73
N ASP A 52 -1.48 5.28 -12.33
CA ASP A 52 -0.04 5.58 -12.42
C ASP A 52 0.70 5.28 -11.11
N ALA A 53 0.02 4.80 -10.07
CA ALA A 53 0.64 4.45 -8.80
C ALA A 53 1.64 3.31 -8.97
N HIS A 54 2.73 3.34 -8.21
CA HIS A 54 3.81 2.36 -8.30
C HIS A 54 3.30 0.94 -8.00
N HIS A 55 2.40 0.79 -7.02
CA HIS A 55 1.77 -0.48 -6.67
C HIS A 55 1.06 -1.16 -7.86
N TYR A 56 0.48 -0.37 -8.75
CA TYR A 56 -0.28 -0.91 -9.87
C TYR A 56 0.59 -1.10 -11.11
N LYS A 57 1.40 -0.10 -11.42
CA LYS A 57 2.09 -0.02 -12.72
C LYS A 57 3.47 -0.67 -12.74
N TYR A 58 4.21 -0.60 -11.62
CA TYR A 58 5.64 -0.89 -11.63
C TYR A 58 6.12 -2.06 -10.76
N GLU A 59 5.24 -2.67 -9.96
CA GLU A 59 5.66 -3.69 -9.00
C GLU A 59 5.33 -5.13 -9.43
N GLY A 60 5.27 -5.36 -10.74
CA GLY A 60 5.03 -6.69 -11.28
C GLY A 60 3.69 -7.31 -10.89
N GLY A 61 2.70 -6.49 -10.51
CA GLY A 61 1.43 -6.98 -10.03
C GLY A 61 1.49 -7.61 -8.64
N GLY A 62 2.50 -7.26 -7.83
CA GLY A 62 2.74 -7.86 -6.52
C GLY A 62 1.52 -7.84 -5.60
N ALA A 63 0.72 -6.77 -5.64
CA ALA A 63 -0.50 -6.68 -4.85
C ALA A 63 -1.47 -7.83 -5.16
N ALA A 64 -1.67 -8.14 -6.43
CA ALA A 64 -2.54 -9.24 -6.86
C ALA A 64 -1.87 -10.60 -6.70
N VAL A 65 -0.60 -10.73 -7.09
CA VAL A 65 0.12 -12.01 -7.15
C VAL A 65 0.50 -12.50 -5.75
N LEU A 66 1.13 -11.66 -4.94
CA LEU A 66 1.62 -12.03 -3.61
C LEU A 66 0.65 -11.66 -2.51
N GLY A 67 0.04 -10.49 -2.57
CA GLY A 67 -0.89 -10.01 -1.56
C GLY A 67 -2.31 -10.53 -1.70
N SER A 68 -2.66 -11.07 -2.85
CA SER A 68 -4.02 -11.53 -3.20
C SER A 68 -5.07 -10.42 -3.02
N VAL A 69 -4.68 -9.18 -3.30
CA VAL A 69 -5.54 -8.00 -3.20
C VAL A 69 -5.91 -7.54 -4.60
N GLN A 70 -7.20 -7.29 -4.83
CA GLN A 70 -7.68 -6.83 -6.12
C GLN A 70 -7.43 -5.33 -6.26
N PRO A 71 -6.65 -4.88 -7.27
CA PRO A 71 -6.52 -3.46 -7.54
C PRO A 71 -7.74 -2.94 -8.28
N GLN A 72 -8.18 -1.73 -7.91
CA GLN A 72 -9.19 -0.99 -8.62
C GLN A 72 -8.55 0.34 -9.06
N PRO A 73 -7.94 0.39 -10.26
CA PRO A 73 -7.27 1.59 -10.71
C PRO A 73 -8.26 2.68 -11.11
N LEU A 74 -7.94 3.91 -10.72
CA LEU A 74 -8.64 5.11 -11.14
C LEU A 74 -7.68 6.03 -11.89
N GLN A 75 -8.22 6.82 -12.81
CA GLN A 75 -7.40 7.79 -13.53
C GLN A 75 -6.90 8.88 -12.58
N ASN A 76 -5.59 9.11 -12.57
CA ASN A 76 -5.01 10.20 -11.80
C ASN A 76 -5.40 11.56 -12.40
N LEU A 77 -5.62 12.55 -11.52
CA LEU A 77 -5.74 13.94 -11.93
C LEU A 77 -4.37 14.48 -12.37
N PRO A 78 -4.31 15.60 -13.11
CA PRO A 78 -3.04 16.16 -13.58
C PRO A 78 -2.01 16.44 -12.47
N ASP A 79 -2.45 16.69 -11.24
CA ASP A 79 -1.58 16.93 -10.09
C ASP A 79 -1.15 15.63 -9.37
N GLY A 80 -1.54 14.46 -9.88
CA GLY A 80 -1.22 13.16 -9.30
C GLY A 80 -2.22 12.66 -8.25
N THR A 81 -3.21 13.46 -7.89
CA THR A 81 -4.25 13.06 -6.92
C THR A 81 -5.38 12.29 -7.60
N LEU A 82 -6.34 11.81 -6.82
CA LEU A 82 -7.55 11.15 -7.29
C LEU A 82 -8.76 12.05 -7.04
N ASP A 83 -9.76 11.94 -7.92
CA ASP A 83 -11.06 12.60 -7.72
C ASP A 83 -11.79 11.88 -6.58
N LEU A 84 -12.06 12.60 -5.49
CA LEU A 84 -12.69 12.04 -4.30
C LEU A 84 -14.11 11.53 -4.57
N ALA A 85 -14.85 12.18 -5.45
CA ALA A 85 -16.19 11.73 -5.83
C ALA A 85 -16.12 10.38 -6.56
N GLN A 86 -15.11 10.19 -7.41
CA GLN A 86 -14.88 8.92 -8.11
C GLN A 86 -14.44 7.82 -7.15
N VAL A 87 -13.59 8.14 -6.17
CA VAL A 87 -13.16 7.20 -5.12
C VAL A 87 -14.39 6.72 -4.35
N GLU A 88 -15.23 7.64 -3.90
CA GLU A 88 -16.45 7.31 -3.15
C GLU A 88 -17.40 6.41 -3.96
N ALA A 89 -17.61 6.74 -5.23
CA ALA A 89 -18.47 5.96 -6.12
C ALA A 89 -17.93 4.55 -6.39
N THR A 90 -16.63 4.35 -6.25
CA THR A 90 -15.95 3.07 -6.53
C THR A 90 -15.97 2.12 -5.34
N ILE A 91 -16.18 2.62 -4.11
CA ILE A 91 -16.24 1.77 -2.92
C ILE A 91 -17.37 0.75 -3.07
N LYS A 92 -17.01 -0.53 -2.94
CA LYS A 92 -17.96 -1.63 -3.13
C LYS A 92 -18.86 -1.81 -1.92
N PRO A 93 -20.13 -2.20 -2.15
CA PRO A 93 -21.01 -2.56 -1.04
C PRO A 93 -20.52 -3.83 -0.35
N ASP A 94 -20.89 -4.00 0.92
CA ASP A 94 -20.60 -5.21 1.68
C ASP A 94 -21.54 -6.34 1.20
N ASP A 95 -21.13 -7.00 0.13
CA ASP A 95 -21.87 -8.06 -0.55
C ASP A 95 -20.89 -9.15 -0.96
N SER A 96 -21.24 -10.41 -0.80
CA SER A 96 -20.38 -11.55 -1.10
C SER A 96 -19.95 -11.66 -2.57
N HIS A 97 -20.62 -10.94 -3.48
CA HIS A 97 -20.29 -10.91 -4.90
C HIS A 97 -19.16 -9.93 -5.22
N PHE A 98 -18.76 -9.07 -4.29
CA PHE A 98 -17.72 -8.05 -4.49
C PHE A 98 -16.57 -8.23 -3.52
N ALA A 99 -15.36 -7.89 -3.98
CA ALA A 99 -14.23 -7.73 -3.07
C ALA A 99 -14.48 -6.50 -2.17
N ILE A 100 -14.20 -6.63 -0.88
CA ILE A 100 -14.39 -5.52 0.05
C ILE A 100 -13.29 -4.48 -0.16
N THR A 101 -13.69 -3.23 -0.34
CA THR A 101 -12.75 -2.10 -0.47
C THR A 101 -12.19 -1.75 0.90
N ARG A 102 -10.85 -1.76 1.03
CA ARG A 102 -10.14 -1.46 2.28
C ARG A 102 -9.18 -0.26 2.12
#